data_39dbefda8d834a67c3849bb63310465b
#
_entry.id   39dbefda8d834a67c3849bb63310465b
#
_cell.length_a   1.000
_cell.length_b   1.000
_cell.length_c   1.000
_cell.angle_alpha   90.00
_cell.angle_beta   90.00
_cell.angle_gamma   90.00
#
_symmetry.space_group_name_H-M   'P 1'
#
loop_
_entity.id
_entity.type
_entity.pdbx_description
1 polymer ?
#
loop_
_entity_poly.entity_id
_entity_poly.type
_entity_poly.pdbx_seq_one_letter_code
_entity_poly.pdbx_strand_id
1 'polypeptide(L)'
;MKKTISILLSACIALTSCESFLDREPVAEVGSGDYFKDETSLLTYTNGFLQKYTPGVEDLGYGDGYSDIVATKQSFTFLTNASWTPDLQSGWSIGDWTPIYNINYFLAHMREAQGLSEEVYAHYEGTARFWRAWQYFEKVKTFGAVPWYDAPIDPEDMAALYKPRDSREYVMDRVLEDLDFACEHCYDSGAWIN
;
A
#
# COMPACT_ATOMS: atom_id res chain seq x y z
N MET A 1 24.84 18.06 -58.27
CA MET A 1 23.66 18.74 -57.69
C MET A 1 22.44 17.80 -57.45
N LYS A 2 21.95 17.06 -58.46
CA LYS A 2 20.76 16.15 -58.27
C LYS A 2 20.99 15.06 -57.21
N LYS A 3 22.18 14.43 -57.13
CA LYS A 3 22.52 13.37 -56.16
C LYS A 3 22.65 13.91 -54.72
N THR A 4 23.18 15.12 -54.56
CA THR A 4 23.30 15.74 -53.22
C THR A 4 21.97 16.18 -52.66
N ILE A 5 21.02 16.65 -53.47
CA ILE A 5 19.66 16.99 -53.08
C ILE A 5 18.87 15.75 -52.66
N SER A 6 19.07 14.63 -53.36
CA SER A 6 18.41 13.35 -53.04
C SER A 6 18.86 12.76 -51.69
N ILE A 7 20.14 12.91 -51.35
CA ILE A 7 20.72 12.46 -50.07
C ILE A 7 20.21 13.37 -48.91
N LEU A 8 20.13 14.68 -49.13
CA LEU A 8 19.59 15.62 -48.15
C LEU A 8 18.08 15.38 -47.87
N LEU A 9 17.30 15.10 -48.92
CA LEU A 9 15.88 14.78 -48.77
C LEU A 9 15.64 13.45 -48.02
N SER A 10 16.49 12.46 -48.27
CA SER A 10 16.43 11.15 -47.56
C SER A 10 16.85 11.26 -46.08
N ALA A 11 17.77 12.15 -45.73
CA ALA A 11 18.21 12.42 -44.36
C ALA A 11 17.11 13.17 -43.55
N CYS A 12 16.34 14.05 -44.17
CA CYS A 12 15.23 14.75 -43.49
C CYS A 12 14.06 13.82 -43.16
N ILE A 13 13.81 12.76 -43.94
CA ILE A 13 12.74 11.80 -43.68
C ILE A 13 13.12 10.86 -42.52
N ALA A 14 14.41 10.63 -42.28
CA ALA A 14 14.89 9.80 -41.16
C ALA A 14 14.80 10.50 -39.78
N LEU A 15 14.58 11.80 -39.73
CA LEU A 15 14.49 12.59 -38.50
C LEU A 15 13.04 12.77 -37.97
N THR A 16 12.04 12.34 -38.72
CA THR A 16 10.64 12.23 -38.19
C THR A 16 10.47 10.92 -37.45
N SER A 17 11.26 10.72 -36.41
CA SER A 17 11.02 9.68 -35.42
C SER A 17 9.77 10.00 -34.65
N CYS A 18 8.76 9.15 -34.74
CA CYS A 18 7.49 9.31 -34.04
C CYS A 18 7.75 9.32 -32.53
N GLU A 19 7.72 10.48 -31.88
CA GLU A 19 7.70 10.60 -30.43
C GLU A 19 6.57 9.74 -29.83
N SER A 20 5.42 9.67 -30.48
CA SER A 20 4.27 8.86 -30.06
C SER A 20 4.49 7.34 -30.03
N PHE A 21 5.62 6.84 -30.57
CA PHE A 21 5.93 5.40 -30.48
C PHE A 21 6.62 5.04 -29.16
N LEU A 22 7.26 6.01 -28.51
CA LEU A 22 7.91 5.82 -27.21
C LEU A 22 6.95 6.12 -26.04
N ASP A 23 5.89 6.88 -26.29
CA ASP A 23 4.84 7.19 -25.30
C ASP A 23 3.72 6.16 -25.25
N ARG A 24 3.96 4.93 -25.67
CA ARG A 24 3.02 3.84 -25.41
C ARG A 24 3.11 3.44 -23.95
N GLU A 25 2.08 3.78 -23.21
CA GLU A 25 1.83 3.15 -21.91
C GLU A 25 1.87 1.62 -22.10
N PRO A 26 2.58 0.87 -21.22
CA PRO A 26 2.64 -0.57 -21.31
C PRO A 26 1.21 -1.13 -21.29
N VAL A 27 0.80 -1.83 -22.32
CA VAL A 27 -0.55 -2.43 -22.46
C VAL A 27 -0.88 -3.41 -21.33
N ALA A 28 0.12 -3.76 -20.51
CA ALA A 28 0.01 -4.66 -19.37
C ALA A 28 -0.10 -3.95 -18.00
N GLU A 29 0.08 -2.64 -17.94
CA GLU A 29 -0.11 -1.86 -16.72
C GLU A 29 -1.32 -0.97 -16.88
N VAL A 30 -2.38 -1.26 -16.12
CA VAL A 30 -3.53 -0.37 -16.00
C VAL A 30 -3.05 0.85 -15.21
N GLY A 31 -2.94 2.00 -15.87
CA GLY A 31 -2.61 3.27 -15.19
C GLY A 31 -3.63 3.57 -14.09
N SER A 32 -3.24 4.32 -13.07
CA SER A 32 -4.13 4.67 -11.96
C SER A 32 -5.43 5.32 -12.44
N GLY A 33 -5.36 6.24 -13.39
CA GLY A 33 -6.53 6.91 -13.98
C GLY A 33 -7.44 5.99 -14.81
N ASP A 34 -6.91 4.85 -15.26
CA ASP A 34 -7.71 3.81 -15.91
C ASP A 34 -8.33 2.81 -14.93
N TYR A 35 -7.78 2.71 -13.72
CA TYR A 35 -8.29 1.80 -12.69
C TYR A 35 -9.36 2.47 -11.83
N PHE A 36 -9.10 3.65 -11.28
CA PHE A 36 -10.02 4.35 -10.38
C PHE A 36 -11.00 5.22 -11.18
N LYS A 37 -12.09 4.63 -11.67
CA LYS A 37 -13.08 5.32 -12.54
C LYS A 37 -14.37 5.66 -11.82
N ASP A 38 -14.79 4.79 -10.91
CA ASP A 38 -16.11 4.80 -10.29
C ASP A 38 -16.07 4.19 -8.88
N GLU A 39 -17.19 4.19 -8.19
CA GLU A 39 -17.33 3.59 -6.87
C GLU A 39 -17.02 2.09 -6.85
N THR A 40 -17.37 1.35 -7.92
CA THR A 40 -17.10 -0.09 -8.00
C THR A 40 -15.61 -0.40 -7.94
N SER A 41 -14.80 0.44 -8.56
CA SER A 41 -13.35 0.31 -8.52
C SER A 41 -12.78 0.59 -7.12
N LEU A 42 -13.31 1.59 -6.39
CA LEU A 42 -12.94 1.87 -5.01
C LEU A 42 -13.32 0.72 -4.09
N LEU A 43 -14.56 0.22 -4.21
CA LEU A 43 -15.06 -0.92 -3.46
C LEU A 43 -14.21 -2.18 -3.71
N THR A 44 -13.89 -2.45 -4.97
CA THR A 44 -13.09 -3.62 -5.34
C THR A 44 -11.70 -3.56 -4.73
N TYR A 45 -11.07 -2.40 -4.76
CA TYR A 45 -9.73 -2.21 -4.19
C TYR A 45 -9.74 -2.36 -2.66
N THR A 46 -10.69 -1.73 -1.98
CA THR A 46 -10.81 -1.78 -0.51
C THR A 46 -11.22 -3.17 0.00
N ASN A 47 -12.06 -3.92 -0.74
CA ASN A 47 -12.34 -5.33 -0.48
C ASN A 47 -11.06 -6.18 -0.57
N GLY A 48 -10.11 -5.80 -1.43
CA GLY A 48 -8.79 -6.41 -1.48
C GLY A 48 -8.01 -6.26 -0.16
N PHE A 49 -8.15 -5.14 0.54
CA PHE A 49 -7.57 -4.97 1.87
C PHE A 49 -8.17 -5.93 2.89
N LEU A 50 -9.51 -6.01 2.92
CA LEU A 50 -10.22 -6.93 3.81
C LEU A 50 -9.75 -8.37 3.59
N GLN A 51 -9.66 -8.80 2.35
CA GLN A 51 -9.26 -10.16 2.02
C GLN A 51 -7.80 -10.47 2.37
N LYS A 52 -6.89 -9.50 2.16
CA LYS A 52 -5.45 -9.70 2.31
C LYS A 52 -4.93 -9.46 3.72
N TYR A 53 -5.55 -8.53 4.46
CA TYR A 53 -5.00 -8.04 5.72
C TYR A 53 -5.78 -8.48 6.95
N THR A 54 -6.95 -9.11 6.76
CA THR A 54 -7.66 -9.75 7.88
C THR A 54 -6.90 -11.02 8.30
N PRO A 55 -6.57 -11.16 9.59
CA PRO A 55 -5.94 -12.38 10.09
C PRO A 55 -6.80 -13.60 9.78
N GLY A 56 -6.19 -14.65 9.25
CA GLY A 56 -6.85 -15.93 9.04
C GLY A 56 -7.18 -16.62 10.37
N VAL A 57 -8.11 -17.58 10.33
CA VAL A 57 -8.45 -18.39 11.51
C VAL A 57 -7.21 -19.12 12.05
N GLU A 58 -6.31 -19.52 11.15
CA GLU A 58 -5.05 -20.17 11.52
C GLU A 58 -4.13 -19.21 12.28
N ASP A 59 -4.05 -17.94 11.87
CA ASP A 59 -3.22 -16.92 12.54
C ASP A 59 -3.73 -16.64 13.96
N LEU A 60 -5.04 -16.62 14.16
CA LEU A 60 -5.65 -16.46 15.48
C LEU A 60 -5.34 -17.65 16.40
N GLY A 61 -5.37 -18.88 15.87
CA GLY A 61 -5.03 -20.08 16.62
C GLY A 61 -3.53 -20.21 16.93
N TYR A 62 -2.68 -19.81 15.99
CA TYR A 62 -1.22 -19.83 16.21
C TYR A 62 -0.75 -18.72 17.15
N GLY A 63 -1.44 -17.59 17.20
CA GLY A 63 -1.13 -16.49 18.13
C GLY A 63 -1.11 -16.95 19.58
N ASP A 64 -2.02 -17.81 19.96
CA ASP A 64 -2.10 -18.38 21.31
C ASP A 64 -0.94 -19.34 21.63
N GLY A 65 -0.32 -19.90 20.62
CA GLY A 65 0.89 -20.75 20.78
C GLY A 65 2.14 -19.97 21.21
N TYR A 66 2.15 -18.64 21.09
CA TYR A 66 3.19 -17.77 21.66
C TYR A 66 2.90 -17.34 23.11
N SER A 67 1.82 -17.83 23.68
CA SER A 67 1.47 -17.66 25.08
C SER A 67 1.61 -18.99 25.82
N ASP A 68 1.42 -18.99 27.11
CA ASP A 68 1.37 -20.20 27.94
C ASP A 68 -0.04 -20.82 28.03
N ILE A 69 -1.00 -20.28 27.23
CA ILE A 69 -2.41 -20.74 27.23
C ILE A 69 -2.57 -22.00 26.39
N VAL A 70 -1.82 -22.13 25.28
CA VAL A 70 -1.91 -23.25 24.35
C VAL A 70 -0.56 -23.94 24.15
N ALA A 71 -0.48 -25.23 24.45
CA ALA A 71 0.66 -26.07 24.09
C ALA A 71 0.46 -26.63 22.67
N THR A 72 1.31 -26.24 21.73
CA THR A 72 1.33 -26.79 20.37
C THR A 72 2.34 -27.94 20.25
N LYS A 73 2.15 -28.83 19.25
CA LYS A 73 3.15 -29.87 18.94
C LYS A 73 4.46 -29.30 18.40
N GLN A 74 4.46 -28.08 17.90
CA GLN A 74 5.66 -27.40 17.46
C GLN A 74 6.28 -26.67 18.66
N SER A 75 7.54 -26.96 18.95
CA SER A 75 8.28 -26.16 19.92
C SER A 75 8.61 -24.80 19.31
N PHE A 76 8.07 -23.75 19.91
CA PHE A 76 8.43 -22.39 19.52
C PHE A 76 9.86 -22.10 19.95
N THR A 77 10.61 -21.47 19.06
CA THR A 77 12.03 -21.14 19.25
C THR A 77 12.29 -20.36 20.54
N PHE A 78 11.34 -19.52 20.98
CA PHE A 78 11.49 -18.75 22.21
C PHE A 78 11.34 -19.62 23.48
N LEU A 79 10.61 -20.74 23.43
CA LEU A 79 10.47 -21.69 24.52
C LEU A 79 11.65 -22.66 24.62
N THR A 80 12.42 -22.80 23.54
CA THR A 80 13.52 -23.77 23.43
C THR A 80 14.91 -23.18 23.63
N ASN A 81 15.07 -22.03 24.27
CA ASN A 81 16.33 -21.33 24.47
C ASN A 81 17.07 -20.90 23.18
N ALA A 82 16.38 -20.79 22.04
CA ALA A 82 17.00 -20.20 20.87
C ALA A 82 17.22 -18.69 21.13
N SER A 83 18.42 -18.24 20.89
CA SER A 83 18.74 -16.83 21.03
C SER A 83 17.97 -16.00 20.02
N TRP A 84 17.11 -15.11 20.47
CA TRP A 84 16.51 -14.10 19.61
C TRP A 84 17.58 -13.09 19.21
N THR A 85 17.85 -13.00 17.93
CA THR A 85 18.73 -11.97 17.37
C THR A 85 17.92 -11.06 16.45
N PRO A 86 18.32 -9.81 16.25
CA PRO A 86 17.66 -8.91 15.30
C PRO A 86 17.54 -9.50 13.90
N ASP A 87 18.50 -10.33 13.49
CA ASP A 87 18.54 -10.99 12.18
C ASP A 87 17.48 -12.09 12.02
N LEU A 88 16.91 -12.60 13.09
CA LEU A 88 15.84 -13.57 13.07
C LEU A 88 14.45 -12.94 13.06
N GLN A 89 14.36 -11.62 13.18
CA GLN A 89 13.09 -10.91 13.20
C GLN A 89 12.55 -10.78 11.78
N SER A 90 11.46 -11.49 11.47
CA SER A 90 10.69 -11.31 10.23
C SER A 90 9.83 -10.03 10.28
N GLY A 91 9.34 -9.61 9.12
CA GLY A 91 8.39 -8.47 9.05
C GLY A 91 9.02 -7.13 8.65
N TRP A 92 10.30 -7.12 8.22
CA TRP A 92 11.00 -5.91 7.76
C TRP A 92 11.46 -5.96 6.30
N SER A 93 11.04 -6.94 5.53
CA SER A 93 11.37 -7.04 4.10
C SER A 93 10.52 -6.07 3.27
N ILE A 94 10.88 -5.87 2.01
CA ILE A 94 10.10 -5.07 1.05
C ILE A 94 8.64 -5.56 1.00
N GLY A 95 8.44 -6.89 0.98
CA GLY A 95 7.10 -7.48 0.97
C GLY A 95 6.25 -7.09 2.20
N ASP A 96 6.88 -6.91 3.35
CA ASP A 96 6.20 -6.53 4.59
C ASP A 96 5.75 -5.05 4.63
N TRP A 97 6.29 -4.21 3.73
CA TRP A 97 5.89 -2.80 3.57
C TRP A 97 4.90 -2.60 2.42
N THR A 98 4.74 -3.58 1.55
CA THR A 98 3.80 -3.54 0.42
C THR A 98 2.36 -3.21 0.84
N PRO A 99 1.81 -3.71 1.96
CA PRO A 99 0.48 -3.31 2.42
C PRO A 99 0.34 -1.80 2.62
N ILE A 100 1.29 -1.17 3.30
CA ILE A 100 1.30 0.27 3.55
C ILE A 100 1.42 1.05 2.23
N TYR A 101 2.30 0.61 1.33
CA TYR A 101 2.43 1.19 0.01
C TYR A 101 1.10 1.14 -0.77
N ASN A 102 0.45 -0.01 -0.84
CA ASN A 102 -0.81 -0.18 -1.56
C ASN A 102 -1.94 0.69 -0.98
N ILE A 103 -2.00 0.82 0.35
CA ILE A 103 -2.99 1.68 1.02
C ILE A 103 -2.71 3.15 0.69
N ASN A 104 -1.47 3.58 0.79
CA ASN A 104 -1.09 4.95 0.46
C ASN A 104 -1.30 5.26 -1.03
N TYR A 105 -1.03 4.29 -1.91
CA TYR A 105 -1.33 4.39 -3.34
C TYR A 105 -2.82 4.61 -3.58
N PHE A 106 -3.68 3.82 -2.93
CA PHE A 106 -5.12 4.02 -2.99
C PHE A 106 -5.53 5.42 -2.52
N LEU A 107 -5.04 5.86 -1.36
CA LEU A 107 -5.34 7.18 -0.80
C LEU A 107 -4.92 8.33 -1.74
N ALA A 108 -3.81 8.17 -2.45
CA ALA A 108 -3.33 9.16 -3.39
C ALA A 108 -4.17 9.25 -4.68
N HIS A 109 -4.77 8.14 -5.12
CA HIS A 109 -5.42 8.03 -6.43
C HIS A 109 -6.94 7.86 -6.36
N MET A 110 -7.53 7.56 -5.21
CA MET A 110 -8.97 7.28 -5.09
C MET A 110 -9.88 8.42 -5.59
N ARG A 111 -9.41 9.66 -5.56
CA ARG A 111 -10.15 10.83 -6.05
C ARG A 111 -10.10 11.00 -7.58
N GLU A 112 -9.42 10.12 -8.31
CA GLU A 112 -9.49 10.03 -9.77
C GLU A 112 -10.84 9.45 -10.23
N ALA A 113 -11.51 8.64 -9.38
CA ALA A 113 -12.88 8.21 -9.60
C ALA A 113 -13.81 9.42 -9.66
N GLN A 114 -14.70 9.48 -10.65
CA GLN A 114 -15.53 10.65 -10.92
C GLN A 114 -16.98 10.45 -10.47
N GLY A 115 -17.64 11.58 -10.16
CA GLY A 115 -19.09 11.59 -9.93
C GLY A 115 -19.55 11.10 -8.57
N LEU A 116 -18.65 10.97 -7.60
CA LEU A 116 -18.95 10.53 -6.24
C LEU A 116 -19.16 11.72 -5.30
N SER A 117 -19.99 11.54 -4.27
CA SER A 117 -20.14 12.54 -3.21
C SER A 117 -18.95 12.54 -2.25
N GLU A 118 -18.74 13.64 -1.53
CA GLU A 118 -17.70 13.71 -0.50
C GLU A 118 -17.90 12.69 0.62
N GLU A 119 -19.14 12.33 0.93
CA GLU A 119 -19.45 11.29 1.90
C GLU A 119 -18.95 9.92 1.45
N VAL A 120 -19.13 9.56 0.16
CA VAL A 120 -18.62 8.33 -0.43
C VAL A 120 -17.09 8.32 -0.41
N TYR A 121 -16.44 9.41 -0.83
CA TYR A 121 -14.99 9.49 -0.74
C TYR A 121 -14.48 9.36 0.71
N ALA A 122 -15.11 10.04 1.66
CA ALA A 122 -14.72 9.99 3.06
C ALA A 122 -14.83 8.58 3.64
N HIS A 123 -15.83 7.81 3.23
CA HIS A 123 -15.97 6.42 3.63
C HIS A 123 -14.82 5.54 3.12
N TYR A 124 -14.51 5.59 1.82
CA TYR A 124 -13.43 4.80 1.26
C TYR A 124 -12.06 5.24 1.79
N GLU A 125 -11.87 6.54 2.03
CA GLU A 125 -10.71 7.08 2.72
C GLU A 125 -10.61 6.52 4.14
N GLY A 126 -11.71 6.54 4.90
CA GLY A 126 -11.78 5.98 6.24
C GLY A 126 -11.44 4.49 6.28
N THR A 127 -11.98 3.72 5.33
CA THR A 127 -11.66 2.30 5.18
C THR A 127 -10.16 2.07 4.95
N ALA A 128 -9.55 2.86 4.08
CA ALA A 128 -8.11 2.74 3.79
C ALA A 128 -7.24 3.18 4.99
N ARG A 129 -7.63 4.28 5.67
CA ARG A 129 -6.96 4.74 6.89
C ARG A 129 -7.04 3.73 8.02
N PHE A 130 -8.18 3.06 8.20
CA PHE A 130 -8.31 1.95 9.16
C PHE A 130 -7.28 0.86 8.89
N TRP A 131 -7.13 0.42 7.64
CA TRP A 131 -6.15 -0.60 7.28
C TRP A 131 -4.70 -0.12 7.42
N ARG A 132 -4.42 1.16 7.17
CA ARG A 132 -3.11 1.75 7.43
C ARG A 132 -2.78 1.74 8.92
N ALA A 133 -3.71 2.18 9.74
CA ALA A 133 -3.60 2.16 11.20
C ALA A 133 -3.32 0.73 11.73
N TRP A 134 -4.05 -0.26 11.22
CA TRP A 134 -3.83 -1.67 11.54
C TRP A 134 -2.42 -2.13 11.21
N GLN A 135 -1.94 -1.86 9.99
CA GLN A 135 -0.59 -2.24 9.57
C GLN A 135 0.50 -1.60 10.42
N TYR A 136 0.34 -0.32 10.74
CA TYR A 136 1.30 0.37 11.61
C TYR A 136 1.25 -0.10 13.05
N PHE A 137 0.08 -0.38 13.58
CA PHE A 137 -0.07 -0.96 14.91
C PHE A 137 0.69 -2.29 15.04
N GLU A 138 0.53 -3.19 14.06
CA GLU A 138 1.25 -4.45 14.04
C GLU A 138 2.78 -4.26 13.96
N LYS A 139 3.23 -3.30 13.14
CA LYS A 139 4.67 -2.96 13.07
C LYS A 139 5.21 -2.36 14.37
N VAL A 140 4.46 -1.48 15.02
CA VAL A 140 4.87 -0.89 16.30
C VAL A 140 4.91 -1.94 17.41
N LYS A 141 3.98 -2.89 17.44
CA LYS A 141 4.01 -4.03 18.37
C LYS A 141 5.30 -4.84 18.23
N THR A 142 5.74 -5.04 16.98
CA THR A 142 6.90 -5.90 16.69
C THR A 142 8.24 -5.15 16.82
N PHE A 143 8.31 -3.92 16.32
CA PHE A 143 9.58 -3.20 16.13
C PHE A 143 9.73 -1.94 17.01
N GLY A 144 8.67 -1.50 17.69
CA GLY A 144 8.66 -0.23 18.42
C GLY A 144 8.66 0.97 17.47
N ALA A 145 9.78 1.67 17.36
CA ALA A 145 9.95 2.78 16.42
C ALA A 145 10.03 2.30 14.98
N VAL A 146 9.23 2.92 14.10
CA VAL A 146 9.19 2.61 12.66
C VAL A 146 9.02 3.91 11.85
N PRO A 147 9.49 3.99 10.60
CA PRO A 147 9.23 5.17 9.77
C PRO A 147 7.75 5.24 9.38
N TRP A 148 7.13 6.41 9.53
CA TRP A 148 5.76 6.68 9.08
C TRP A 148 5.77 7.20 7.65
N TYR A 149 4.94 6.59 6.80
CA TYR A 149 4.70 7.00 5.43
C TYR A 149 3.21 7.23 5.21
N ASP A 150 2.83 8.41 4.79
CA ASP A 150 1.45 8.82 4.50
C ASP A 150 1.16 8.97 2.99
N ALA A 151 2.18 8.75 2.16
CA ALA A 151 2.09 8.77 0.71
C ALA A 151 2.86 7.58 0.10
N PRO A 152 2.57 7.21 -1.17
CA PRO A 152 3.40 6.27 -1.90
C PRO A 152 4.82 6.81 -2.03
N ILE A 153 5.82 5.96 -1.75
CA ILE A 153 7.22 6.35 -1.88
C ILE A 153 7.65 6.13 -3.32
N ASP A 154 8.24 7.15 -3.92
CA ASP A 154 8.92 7.01 -5.19
C ASP A 154 10.17 6.11 -5.01
N PRO A 155 10.33 5.03 -5.80
CA PRO A 155 11.51 4.18 -5.74
C PRO A 155 12.83 4.92 -6.00
N GLU A 156 12.80 6.08 -6.63
CA GLU A 156 13.96 6.93 -6.89
C GLU A 156 14.26 7.90 -5.74
N ASP A 157 13.32 8.13 -4.82
CA ASP A 157 13.53 8.98 -3.65
C ASP A 157 14.29 8.22 -2.54
N MET A 158 15.61 8.22 -2.69
CA MET A 158 16.50 7.59 -1.71
C MET A 158 16.39 8.19 -0.30
N ALA A 159 16.02 9.47 -0.17
CA ALA A 159 15.87 10.11 1.12
C ALA A 159 14.62 9.59 1.85
N ALA A 160 13.52 9.41 1.15
CA ALA A 160 12.31 8.79 1.71
C ALA A 160 12.53 7.31 2.03
N LEU A 161 13.21 6.55 1.14
CA LEU A 161 13.48 5.13 1.34
C LEU A 161 14.37 4.85 2.56
N TYR A 162 15.35 5.71 2.82
CA TYR A 162 16.27 5.60 3.96
C TYR A 162 15.92 6.53 5.13
N LYS A 163 14.66 6.97 5.20
CA LYS A 163 14.18 7.79 6.32
C LYS A 163 14.47 7.08 7.65
N PRO A 164 14.95 7.81 8.69
CA PRO A 164 15.07 7.29 10.03
C PRO A 164 13.72 6.83 10.60
N ARG A 165 13.75 5.96 11.58
CA ARG A 165 12.53 5.56 12.30
C ARG A 165 11.99 6.75 13.08
N ASP A 166 10.69 6.96 12.95
CA ASP A 166 9.95 7.90 13.80
C ASP A 166 9.73 7.28 15.19
N SER A 167 9.52 8.11 16.21
CA SER A 167 9.29 7.59 17.56
C SER A 167 7.98 6.79 17.62
N ARG A 168 7.92 5.84 18.52
CA ARG A 168 6.71 5.05 18.77
C ARG A 168 5.50 5.93 19.05
N GLU A 169 5.69 6.95 19.87
CA GLU A 169 4.63 7.90 20.25
C GLU A 169 4.09 8.63 19.03
N TYR A 170 4.97 9.17 18.20
CA TYR A 170 4.57 9.84 16.95
C TYR A 170 3.76 8.92 16.03
N VAL A 171 4.24 7.68 15.82
CA VAL A 171 3.52 6.73 14.96
C VAL A 171 2.16 6.38 15.55
N MET A 172 2.06 6.19 16.88
CA MET A 172 0.79 5.88 17.53
C MET A 172 -0.19 7.05 17.49
N ASP A 173 0.28 8.30 17.55
CA ASP A 173 -0.56 9.47 17.34
C ASP A 173 -1.15 9.49 15.92
N ARG A 174 -0.35 9.15 14.90
CA ARG A 174 -0.85 9.03 13.51
C ARG A 174 -1.85 7.87 13.36
N VAL A 175 -1.60 6.75 14.04
CA VAL A 175 -2.53 5.61 14.07
C VAL A 175 -3.87 6.03 14.68
N LEU A 176 -3.87 6.79 15.78
CA LEU A 176 -5.09 7.31 16.40
C LEU A 176 -5.85 8.26 15.47
N GLU A 177 -5.16 9.18 14.80
CA GLU A 177 -5.78 10.09 13.83
C GLU A 177 -6.45 9.34 12.67
N ASP A 178 -5.82 8.27 12.18
CA ASP A 178 -6.40 7.44 11.13
C ASP A 178 -7.63 6.66 11.63
N LEU A 179 -7.61 6.16 12.86
CA LEU A 179 -8.75 5.48 13.47
C LEU A 179 -9.90 6.44 13.79
N ASP A 180 -9.61 7.63 14.31
CA ASP A 180 -10.63 8.65 14.58
C ASP A 180 -11.34 9.05 13.30
N PHE A 181 -10.59 9.29 12.21
CA PHE A 181 -11.16 9.57 10.90
C PHE A 181 -12.04 8.41 10.40
N ALA A 182 -11.57 7.17 10.54
CA ALA A 182 -12.34 5.99 10.14
C ALA A 182 -13.65 5.86 10.95
N CYS A 183 -13.60 6.09 12.26
CA CYS A 183 -14.79 6.05 13.13
C CYS A 183 -15.81 7.13 12.77
N GLU A 184 -15.37 8.29 12.29
CA GLU A 184 -16.25 9.41 11.93
C GLU A 184 -16.90 9.19 10.56
N HIS A 185 -16.20 8.58 9.61
CA HIS A 185 -16.59 8.57 8.20
C HIS A 185 -16.94 7.22 7.61
N CYS A 186 -16.52 6.11 8.24
CA CYS A 186 -16.95 4.80 7.76
C CYS A 186 -18.42 4.59 8.09
N TYR A 187 -19.15 4.00 7.16
CA TYR A 187 -20.56 3.65 7.42
C TYR A 187 -20.64 2.53 8.45
N ASP A 188 -21.52 2.66 9.42
CA ASP A 188 -21.68 1.76 10.56
C ASP A 188 -22.75 0.68 10.37
N SER A 189 -23.45 0.69 9.23
CA SER A 189 -24.45 -0.33 8.92
C SER A 189 -24.45 -0.68 7.44
N GLY A 190 -24.73 -1.94 7.11
CA GLY A 190 -24.77 -2.47 5.74
C GLY A 190 -25.82 -1.85 4.81
N ALA A 191 -26.10 -0.56 4.95
CA ALA A 191 -26.98 0.23 4.08
C ALA A 191 -26.52 0.36 2.62
N TRP A 192 -25.39 -0.25 2.29
CA TRP A 192 -24.72 -0.21 1.00
C TRP A 192 -25.09 -1.28 0.02
N ILE A 193 -25.73 -2.37 0.50
CA ILE A 193 -26.09 -3.51 -0.33
C ILE A 193 -27.54 -3.34 -0.75
N ASN A 194 -27.81 -2.32 -1.55
CA ASN A 194 -29.05 -2.19 -2.31
C ASN A 194 -28.76 -2.00 -3.77
#